data_50d887481318ea83da12bf6b14dc1ea8
#
_entry.id   50d887481318ea83da12bf6b14dc1ea8
#
_cell.length_a   1.000
_cell.length_b   1.000
_cell.length_c   1.000
_cell.angle_alpha   90.00
_cell.angle_beta   90.00
_cell.angle_gamma   90.00
#
_symmetry.space_group_name_H-M   'P 1'
#
loop_
_entity.id
_entity.type
_entity.pdbx_description
1 polymer ?
#
loop_
_entity_poly.entity_id
_entity_poly.type
_entity_poly.pdbx_seq_one_letter_code
_entity_poly.pdbx_strand_id
1 'polypeptide(L)'
;MKTMPTSAVLGCLLLAGAAPAAYAACEVQGGKIQAAMTTNASTMDAILSTTNASRQVAIYLFESLVTYDENYQVIPQLAESWVRSDDGLTYIFTLRDGIKFHNGKTMTADDVTASVQRFLKVSPGAGRFKNVQSVETIDPKTVKFTLKADFPFLSNLAIPSPTVAIYPADIVAKYGDKEVTGADIIGTGPYKLNRWRPDVSISMSKFPDYVTDTRFKGPTGFGGARTACADEVNFLPVPEEAARVAGLQTGDFDYAEALPITAVPQLEGDKALKIEIVKPRWAILVELDHKDPWVSKKPFRKALEAAINPEQILQAASFGRKDYYRVQPSIFFPEQKQWYSEAGAQAYNAPNADTVKKLLAEAGYNGEPITFITNQNYSWMFKASQALAAQWQKAGINVKLELMDWPSQIKRAQEKADWGINQTGWSPRLDPFQTLSSLQCGTVSAFGYCNQAMEGALAKVNSGLPDDERKKAWAEVQQIVWDDLPVIRIGDYFEPEGTRTTLKGYIPFYVTPRFWDVSQTKK
;
A
#
# COMPACT_ATOMS: atom_id res chain seq x y z
N MET A 1 36.92 -67.72 -27.83
CA MET A 1 36.78 -66.99 -26.55
C MET A 1 35.78 -65.86 -26.75
N LYS A 2 34.62 -66.00 -26.13
CA LYS A 2 33.45 -65.10 -26.34
C LYS A 2 33.54 -63.95 -25.34
N THR A 3 33.52 -62.72 -25.80
CA THR A 3 33.36 -61.49 -24.96
C THR A 3 31.90 -61.15 -24.84
N MET A 4 31.37 -61.05 -23.62
CA MET A 4 30.04 -60.56 -23.27
C MET A 4 30.02 -59.00 -23.21
N PRO A 5 28.95 -58.36 -23.64
CA PRO A 5 28.79 -56.93 -23.41
C PRO A 5 28.10 -56.64 -22.07
N THR A 6 28.65 -55.67 -21.34
CA THR A 6 28.10 -55.10 -20.11
C THR A 6 26.93 -54.19 -20.41
N SER A 7 25.74 -54.53 -19.90
CA SER A 7 24.55 -53.68 -19.96
C SER A 7 24.60 -52.56 -18.92
N ALA A 8 24.60 -51.31 -19.36
CA ALA A 8 24.44 -50.13 -18.49
C ALA A 8 22.94 -49.90 -18.20
N VAL A 9 22.56 -50.02 -16.96
CA VAL A 9 21.21 -49.66 -16.49
C VAL A 9 21.18 -48.15 -16.25
N LEU A 10 20.42 -47.47 -17.10
CA LEU A 10 20.14 -46.03 -16.99
C LEU A 10 18.99 -45.84 -15.98
N GLY A 11 19.33 -45.43 -14.77
CA GLY A 11 18.34 -45.08 -13.74
C GLY A 11 17.69 -43.73 -14.05
N CYS A 12 16.40 -43.73 -14.48
CA CYS A 12 15.60 -42.53 -14.53
C CYS A 12 15.24 -42.08 -13.12
N LEU A 13 15.89 -41.00 -12.64
CA LEU A 13 15.42 -40.23 -11.49
C LEU A 13 14.15 -39.47 -11.92
N LEU A 14 12.99 -39.93 -11.47
CA LEU A 14 11.74 -39.20 -11.51
C LEU A 14 11.84 -38.05 -10.46
N LEU A 15 12.16 -36.85 -10.93
CA LEU A 15 11.92 -35.63 -10.18
C LEU A 15 10.41 -35.47 -10.02
N ALA A 16 9.89 -35.85 -8.86
CA ALA A 16 8.53 -35.50 -8.45
C ALA A 16 8.48 -33.97 -8.27
N GLY A 17 8.13 -33.24 -9.32
CA GLY A 17 7.77 -31.85 -9.22
C GLY A 17 6.56 -31.73 -8.31
N ALA A 18 6.69 -31.03 -7.17
CA ALA A 18 5.57 -30.63 -6.35
C ALA A 18 4.61 -29.83 -7.26
N ALA A 19 3.47 -30.42 -7.58
CA ALA A 19 2.39 -29.71 -8.25
C ALA A 19 2.01 -28.53 -7.35
N PRO A 20 1.88 -27.30 -7.89
CA PRO A 20 1.34 -26.19 -7.11
C PRO A 20 -0.04 -26.62 -6.62
N ALA A 21 -0.30 -26.44 -5.32
CA ALA A 21 -1.60 -26.72 -4.73
C ALA A 21 -2.67 -26.04 -5.59
N ALA A 22 -3.58 -26.83 -6.15
CA ALA A 22 -4.72 -26.29 -6.86
C ALA A 22 -5.50 -25.42 -5.87
N TYR A 23 -5.64 -24.14 -6.16
CA TYR A 23 -6.48 -23.23 -5.41
C TYR A 23 -7.91 -23.79 -5.49
N ALA A 24 -8.37 -24.38 -4.39
CA ALA A 24 -9.75 -24.86 -4.30
C ALA A 24 -10.64 -23.63 -4.09
N ALA A 25 -11.37 -23.24 -5.12
CA ALA A 25 -12.40 -22.23 -4.99
C ALA A 25 -13.39 -22.66 -3.88
N CYS A 26 -13.51 -21.84 -2.83
CA CYS A 26 -14.47 -21.97 -1.73
C CYS A 26 -14.63 -23.38 -1.14
N GLU A 27 -14.02 -23.65 -0.02
CA GLU A 27 -14.27 -24.88 0.77
C GLU A 27 -15.76 -25.01 1.14
N VAL A 28 -16.39 -23.89 1.48
CA VAL A 28 -17.83 -23.77 1.77
C VAL A 28 -18.37 -22.51 1.12
N GLN A 29 -19.58 -22.60 0.58
CA GLN A 29 -20.33 -21.45 0.05
C GLN A 29 -21.32 -20.93 1.11
N GLY A 30 -21.50 -19.62 1.13
CA GLY A 30 -22.46 -18.96 2.02
C GLY A 30 -21.86 -18.42 3.31
N GLY A 31 -22.74 -17.96 4.19
CA GLY A 31 -22.36 -17.40 5.49
C GLY A 31 -21.98 -15.92 5.43
N LYS A 32 -21.58 -15.40 6.60
CA LYS A 32 -21.22 -14.00 6.79
C LYS A 32 -19.84 -13.89 7.39
N ILE A 33 -19.06 -12.90 6.93
CA ILE A 33 -17.77 -12.54 7.50
C ILE A 33 -17.92 -11.21 8.24
N GLN A 34 -17.56 -11.18 9.52
CA GLN A 34 -17.52 -9.98 10.36
C GLN A 34 -16.07 -9.54 10.52
N ALA A 35 -15.70 -8.41 9.91
CA ALA A 35 -14.32 -7.91 9.88
C ALA A 35 -14.19 -6.62 10.68
N ALA A 36 -13.43 -6.63 11.77
CA ALA A 36 -13.13 -5.45 12.56
C ALA A 36 -12.00 -4.65 11.93
N MET A 37 -12.27 -3.36 11.63
CA MET A 37 -11.34 -2.38 11.09
C MET A 37 -10.92 -1.38 12.16
N THR A 38 -9.74 -0.78 12.01
CA THR A 38 -9.25 0.27 12.94
C THR A 38 -9.98 1.60 12.79
N THR A 39 -10.47 1.91 11.59
CA THR A 39 -11.11 3.19 11.27
C THR A 39 -12.27 2.99 10.30
N ASN A 40 -13.13 4.01 10.20
CA ASN A 40 -14.21 4.06 9.23
C ASN A 40 -13.72 4.52 7.85
N ALA A 41 -14.40 4.07 6.79
CA ALA A 41 -14.24 4.67 5.46
C ALA A 41 -14.88 6.07 5.43
N SER A 42 -14.14 7.05 4.91
CA SER A 42 -14.62 8.43 4.81
C SER A 42 -15.62 8.64 3.68
N THR A 43 -15.56 7.81 2.66
CA THR A 43 -16.45 7.81 1.49
C THR A 43 -16.48 6.41 0.86
N MET A 44 -17.58 6.08 0.19
CA MET A 44 -17.70 4.90 -0.68
C MET A 44 -17.37 5.22 -2.14
N ASP A 45 -17.21 6.49 -2.51
CA ASP A 45 -16.76 6.88 -3.85
C ASP A 45 -15.25 6.61 -4.00
N ALA A 46 -14.91 5.50 -4.63
CA ALA A 46 -13.55 5.00 -4.74
C ALA A 46 -12.57 5.96 -5.44
N ILE A 47 -13.09 6.89 -6.25
CA ILE A 47 -12.30 7.90 -6.97
C ILE A 47 -11.83 9.03 -6.04
N LEU A 48 -12.56 9.32 -4.96
CA LEU A 48 -12.36 10.50 -4.12
C LEU A 48 -11.48 10.27 -2.88
N SER A 49 -11.13 9.02 -2.54
CA SER A 49 -10.42 8.76 -1.28
C SER A 49 -9.04 8.13 -1.47
N THR A 50 -8.06 8.64 -0.72
CA THR A 50 -6.73 8.06 -0.57
C THR A 50 -6.57 7.23 0.70
N THR A 51 -7.60 7.18 1.57
CA THR A 51 -7.51 6.51 2.86
C THR A 51 -7.50 4.98 2.74
N ASN A 52 -6.80 4.32 3.67
CA ASN A 52 -6.73 2.86 3.69
C ASN A 52 -8.11 2.23 3.89
N ALA A 53 -8.92 2.75 4.82
CA ALA A 53 -10.25 2.22 5.12
C ALA A 53 -11.19 2.25 3.90
N SER A 54 -11.21 3.37 3.14
CA SER A 54 -12.01 3.43 1.89
C SER A 54 -11.51 2.44 0.83
N ARG A 55 -10.17 2.27 0.71
CA ARG A 55 -9.58 1.28 -0.22
C ARG A 55 -9.96 -0.14 0.15
N GLN A 56 -9.91 -0.50 1.45
CA GLN A 56 -10.25 -1.84 1.93
C GLN A 56 -11.67 -2.27 1.49
N VAL A 57 -12.59 -1.33 1.36
CA VAL A 57 -13.95 -1.59 0.88
C VAL A 57 -14.05 -1.49 -0.64
N ALA A 58 -13.41 -0.48 -1.22
CA ALA A 58 -13.52 -0.19 -2.66
C ALA A 58 -13.12 -1.37 -3.55
N ILE A 59 -12.11 -2.16 -3.16
CA ILE A 59 -11.63 -3.32 -3.94
C ILE A 59 -12.64 -4.46 -4.06
N TYR A 60 -13.68 -4.47 -3.23
CA TYR A 60 -14.78 -5.44 -3.32
C TYR A 60 -15.87 -4.98 -4.27
N LEU A 61 -16.06 -3.67 -4.36
CA LEU A 61 -17.15 -3.05 -5.10
C LEU A 61 -16.73 -2.67 -6.53
N PHE A 62 -15.48 -2.26 -6.71
CA PHE A 62 -15.01 -1.67 -7.96
C PHE A 62 -13.78 -2.39 -8.51
N GLU A 63 -13.64 -2.28 -9.82
CA GLU A 63 -12.48 -2.74 -10.58
C GLU A 63 -11.97 -1.62 -11.48
N SER A 64 -10.70 -1.74 -11.89
CA SER A 64 -10.05 -0.90 -12.88
C SER A 64 -9.72 -1.71 -14.14
N LEU A 65 -9.22 -1.08 -15.19
CA LEU A 65 -8.78 -1.79 -16.40
C LEU A 65 -7.67 -2.80 -16.11
N VAL A 66 -6.72 -2.41 -15.26
CA VAL A 66 -5.56 -3.20 -14.84
C VAL A 66 -5.38 -3.08 -13.33
N THR A 67 -4.65 -4.02 -12.73
CA THR A 67 -4.36 -4.04 -11.30
C THR A 67 -3.00 -4.67 -11.02
N TYR A 68 -2.60 -4.79 -9.73
CA TYR A 68 -1.34 -5.44 -9.33
C TYR A 68 -1.56 -6.88 -8.86
N ASP A 69 -0.66 -7.77 -9.27
CA ASP A 69 -0.57 -9.14 -8.75
C ASP A 69 0.21 -9.22 -7.42
N GLU A 70 0.43 -10.42 -6.90
CA GLU A 70 1.18 -10.66 -5.64
C GLU A 70 2.66 -10.31 -5.73
N ASN A 71 3.23 -10.23 -6.94
CA ASN A 71 4.61 -9.83 -7.20
C ASN A 71 4.73 -8.34 -7.53
N TYR A 72 3.65 -7.58 -7.34
CA TYR A 72 3.57 -6.15 -7.68
C TYR A 72 3.78 -5.87 -9.19
N GLN A 73 3.40 -6.84 -10.05
CA GLN A 73 3.37 -6.66 -11.49
C GLN A 73 1.99 -6.25 -11.96
N VAL A 74 1.92 -5.42 -12.99
CA VAL A 74 0.64 -5.01 -13.58
C VAL A 74 0.04 -6.18 -14.36
N ILE A 75 -1.19 -6.54 -14.03
CA ILE A 75 -1.98 -7.56 -14.69
C ILE A 75 -3.31 -6.99 -15.19
N PRO A 76 -3.93 -7.58 -16.21
CA PRO A 76 -5.26 -7.19 -16.66
C PRO A 76 -6.33 -7.49 -15.60
N GLN A 77 -7.41 -6.67 -15.58
CA GLN A 77 -8.58 -6.87 -14.71
C GLN A 77 -9.88 -6.73 -15.51
N LEU A 78 -10.40 -5.52 -15.78
CA LEU A 78 -11.52 -5.32 -16.71
C LEU A 78 -11.06 -5.33 -18.18
N ALA A 79 -9.80 -5.01 -18.42
CA ALA A 79 -9.22 -5.20 -19.75
C ALA A 79 -8.98 -6.69 -20.03
N GLU A 80 -9.32 -7.14 -21.23
CA GLU A 80 -8.88 -8.42 -21.79
C GLU A 80 -7.40 -8.34 -22.15
N SER A 81 -7.02 -7.27 -22.87
CA SER A 81 -5.67 -7.01 -23.34
C SER A 81 -5.48 -5.51 -23.61
N TRP A 82 -4.25 -5.13 -23.90
CA TRP A 82 -3.91 -3.81 -24.41
C TRP A 82 -2.75 -3.87 -25.38
N VAL A 83 -2.70 -2.87 -26.26
CA VAL A 83 -1.58 -2.61 -27.16
C VAL A 83 -1.04 -1.20 -26.86
N ARG A 84 0.29 -1.09 -26.75
CA ARG A 84 1.01 0.18 -26.65
C ARG A 84 1.69 0.46 -27.98
N SER A 85 1.57 1.69 -28.49
CA SER A 85 2.30 2.12 -29.70
C SER A 85 3.82 2.17 -29.46
N ASP A 86 4.60 2.09 -30.52
CA ASP A 86 6.08 2.09 -30.44
C ASP A 86 6.65 3.38 -29.81
N ASP A 87 5.98 4.52 -30.04
CA ASP A 87 6.34 5.81 -29.43
C ASP A 87 5.87 5.95 -27.99
N GLY A 88 5.12 4.97 -27.46
CA GLY A 88 4.58 4.97 -26.09
C GLY A 88 3.44 5.95 -25.85
N LEU A 89 2.94 6.64 -26.88
CA LEU A 89 1.97 7.72 -26.73
C LEU A 89 0.53 7.27 -26.90
N THR A 90 0.28 6.02 -27.31
CA THR A 90 -1.06 5.48 -27.49
C THR A 90 -1.20 4.14 -26.79
N TYR A 91 -2.27 3.96 -26.02
CA TYR A 91 -2.71 2.68 -25.47
C TYR A 91 -4.13 2.38 -25.95
N ILE A 92 -4.32 1.19 -26.50
CA ILE A 92 -5.64 0.69 -26.93
C ILE A 92 -5.98 -0.52 -26.07
N PHE A 93 -7.03 -0.42 -25.27
CA PHE A 93 -7.52 -1.49 -24.40
C PHE A 93 -8.71 -2.18 -25.05
N THR A 94 -8.70 -3.50 -25.05
CA THR A 94 -9.87 -4.34 -25.34
C THR A 94 -10.48 -4.77 -24.03
N LEU A 95 -11.78 -4.58 -23.84
CA LEU A 95 -12.50 -4.93 -22.61
C LEU A 95 -12.92 -6.41 -22.63
N ARG A 96 -12.96 -7.02 -21.44
CA ARG A 96 -13.51 -8.38 -21.24
C ARG A 96 -15.00 -8.41 -21.60
N ASP A 97 -15.45 -9.54 -22.11
CA ASP A 97 -16.85 -9.77 -22.47
C ASP A 97 -17.75 -10.01 -21.25
N GLY A 98 -19.00 -9.57 -21.36
CA GLY A 98 -20.08 -9.95 -20.47
C GLY A 98 -19.98 -9.35 -19.06
N ILE A 99 -19.04 -8.43 -18.80
CA ILE A 99 -18.91 -7.78 -17.48
C ILE A 99 -20.18 -7.01 -17.18
N LYS A 100 -20.75 -7.26 -15.99
CA LYS A 100 -21.95 -6.57 -15.51
C LYS A 100 -21.63 -5.69 -14.34
N PHE A 101 -22.31 -4.57 -14.28
CA PHE A 101 -22.43 -3.74 -13.07
C PHE A 101 -23.41 -4.35 -12.07
N HIS A 102 -23.32 -3.94 -10.79
CA HIS A 102 -24.19 -4.41 -9.72
C HIS A 102 -25.71 -4.17 -9.98
N ASN A 103 -26.06 -3.26 -10.88
CA ASN A 103 -27.42 -3.00 -11.34
C ASN A 103 -27.87 -3.85 -12.55
N GLY A 104 -27.03 -4.78 -13.00
CA GLY A 104 -27.30 -5.69 -14.10
C GLY A 104 -26.97 -5.14 -15.49
N LYS A 105 -26.63 -3.86 -15.66
CA LYS A 105 -26.19 -3.29 -16.93
C LYS A 105 -24.86 -3.93 -17.35
N THR A 106 -24.71 -4.19 -18.65
CA THR A 106 -23.43 -4.61 -19.22
C THR A 106 -22.49 -3.41 -19.34
N MET A 107 -21.24 -3.58 -18.89
CA MET A 107 -20.20 -2.56 -19.02
C MET A 107 -19.76 -2.40 -20.47
N THR A 108 -19.55 -1.16 -20.88
CA THR A 108 -19.06 -0.79 -22.22
C THR A 108 -17.87 0.19 -22.11
N ALA A 109 -17.26 0.46 -23.24
CA ALA A 109 -16.17 1.45 -23.33
C ALA A 109 -16.61 2.88 -22.96
N ASP A 110 -17.90 3.23 -23.13
CA ASP A 110 -18.43 4.53 -22.70
C ASP A 110 -18.39 4.70 -21.18
N ASP A 111 -18.65 3.62 -20.42
CA ASP A 111 -18.55 3.63 -18.97
C ASP A 111 -17.10 3.87 -18.51
N VAL A 112 -16.15 3.25 -19.20
CA VAL A 112 -14.71 3.44 -18.93
C VAL A 112 -14.30 4.88 -19.24
N THR A 113 -14.67 5.38 -20.42
CA THR A 113 -14.34 6.76 -20.85
C THR A 113 -14.91 7.79 -19.89
N ALA A 114 -16.19 7.68 -19.52
CA ALA A 114 -16.84 8.57 -18.57
C ALA A 114 -16.16 8.53 -17.19
N SER A 115 -15.85 7.33 -16.67
CA SER A 115 -15.22 7.15 -15.36
C SER A 115 -13.82 7.73 -15.30
N VAL A 116 -13.01 7.50 -16.34
CA VAL A 116 -11.66 8.05 -16.44
C VAL A 116 -11.70 9.57 -16.53
N GLN A 117 -12.59 10.14 -17.35
CA GLN A 117 -12.75 11.60 -17.45
C GLN A 117 -13.13 12.22 -16.10
N ARG A 118 -14.07 11.58 -15.36
CA ARG A 118 -14.41 12.01 -14.01
C ARG A 118 -13.21 11.90 -13.06
N PHE A 119 -12.45 10.79 -13.09
CA PHE A 119 -11.24 10.61 -12.28
C PHE A 119 -10.25 11.75 -12.54
N LEU A 120 -9.96 12.06 -13.80
CA LEU A 120 -9.02 13.13 -14.18
C LEU A 120 -9.45 14.52 -13.69
N LYS A 121 -10.74 14.72 -13.45
CA LYS A 121 -11.30 16.00 -13.03
C LYS A 121 -11.36 16.16 -11.51
N VAL A 122 -11.79 15.14 -10.77
CA VAL A 122 -12.15 15.29 -9.35
C VAL A 122 -11.27 14.51 -8.37
N SER A 123 -10.49 13.53 -8.86
CA SER A 123 -9.72 12.66 -7.96
C SER A 123 -8.50 13.37 -7.38
N PRO A 124 -8.20 13.21 -6.08
CA PRO A 124 -6.92 13.63 -5.52
C PRO A 124 -5.72 12.91 -6.17
N GLY A 125 -5.97 11.81 -6.88
CA GLY A 125 -4.98 11.08 -7.66
C GLY A 125 -4.83 11.54 -9.11
N ALA A 126 -5.60 12.52 -9.58
CA ALA A 126 -5.59 12.96 -10.99
C ALA A 126 -4.21 13.43 -11.48
N GLY A 127 -3.40 14.00 -10.59
CA GLY A 127 -2.04 14.45 -10.93
C GLY A 127 -1.13 13.36 -11.50
N ARG A 128 -1.41 12.06 -11.20
CA ARG A 128 -0.70 10.91 -11.77
C ARG A 128 -0.84 10.84 -13.30
N PHE A 129 -1.91 11.40 -13.82
CA PHE A 129 -2.29 11.31 -15.23
C PHE A 129 -2.18 12.65 -15.97
N LYS A 130 -1.38 13.59 -15.48
CA LYS A 130 -1.16 14.90 -16.13
C LYS A 130 -0.71 14.80 -17.60
N ASN A 131 -0.10 13.67 -17.95
CA ASN A 131 0.34 13.36 -19.31
C ASN A 131 -0.73 12.67 -20.16
N VAL A 132 -1.91 12.35 -19.63
CA VAL A 132 -3.04 11.89 -20.46
C VAL A 132 -3.58 13.10 -21.21
N GLN A 133 -3.67 12.97 -22.54
CA GLN A 133 -4.25 13.97 -23.42
C GLN A 133 -5.73 13.73 -23.64
N SER A 134 -6.10 12.51 -24.01
CA SER A 134 -7.49 12.12 -24.23
C SER A 134 -7.73 10.67 -23.82
N VAL A 135 -9.00 10.37 -23.55
CA VAL A 135 -9.56 9.02 -23.46
C VAL A 135 -10.80 8.98 -24.33
N GLU A 136 -10.89 8.01 -25.23
CA GLU A 136 -11.89 7.95 -26.29
C GLU A 136 -12.45 6.53 -26.42
N THR A 137 -13.77 6.43 -26.58
CA THR A 137 -14.44 5.21 -26.98
C THR A 137 -14.27 5.03 -28.49
N ILE A 138 -13.70 3.92 -28.94
CA ILE A 138 -13.58 3.57 -30.35
C ILE A 138 -14.80 2.75 -30.81
N ASP A 139 -15.15 1.76 -30.01
CA ASP A 139 -16.33 0.92 -30.15
C ASP A 139 -16.77 0.42 -28.76
N PRO A 140 -17.87 -0.32 -28.59
CA PRO A 140 -18.37 -0.73 -27.27
C PRO A 140 -17.38 -1.52 -26.40
N LYS A 141 -16.30 -2.07 -26.98
CA LYS A 141 -15.27 -2.88 -26.28
C LYS A 141 -13.87 -2.29 -26.33
N THR A 142 -13.68 -1.18 -27.03
CA THR A 142 -12.34 -0.64 -27.28
C THR A 142 -12.24 0.79 -26.77
N VAL A 143 -11.27 1.02 -25.87
CA VAL A 143 -10.94 2.34 -25.32
C VAL A 143 -9.52 2.71 -25.73
N LYS A 144 -9.35 3.92 -26.24
CA LYS A 144 -8.07 4.49 -26.63
C LYS A 144 -7.67 5.60 -25.66
N PHE A 145 -6.44 5.52 -25.18
CA PHE A 145 -5.78 6.62 -24.47
C PHE A 145 -4.70 7.22 -25.35
N THR A 146 -4.67 8.55 -25.42
CA THR A 146 -3.59 9.31 -26.04
C THR A 146 -2.83 10.07 -24.97
N LEU A 147 -1.51 10.02 -25.00
CA LEU A 147 -0.63 10.66 -24.02
C LEU A 147 0.12 11.84 -24.66
N LYS A 148 0.40 12.88 -23.88
CA LYS A 148 1.24 14.03 -24.24
C LYS A 148 2.73 13.69 -24.20
N ALA A 149 3.09 12.78 -23.31
CA ALA A 149 4.45 12.27 -23.13
C ALA A 149 4.36 10.87 -22.55
N ASP A 150 5.32 10.03 -22.90
CA ASP A 150 5.43 8.67 -22.36
C ASP A 150 5.77 8.72 -20.85
N PHE A 151 5.09 7.88 -20.07
CA PHE A 151 5.26 7.76 -18.62
C PHE A 151 4.74 6.38 -18.17
N PRO A 152 4.98 5.94 -16.90
CA PRO A 152 4.51 4.66 -16.38
C PRO A 152 2.98 4.57 -16.27
N PHE A 153 2.28 4.66 -17.40
CA PHE A 153 0.84 4.79 -17.47
C PHE A 153 0.12 3.60 -16.84
N LEU A 154 0.52 2.37 -17.20
CA LEU A 154 -0.11 1.14 -16.70
C LEU A 154 0.07 0.99 -15.18
N SER A 155 1.27 1.24 -14.66
CA SER A 155 1.54 1.20 -13.23
C SER A 155 0.67 2.20 -12.46
N ASN A 156 0.50 3.41 -13.00
CA ASN A 156 -0.35 4.42 -12.38
C ASN A 156 -1.84 4.06 -12.46
N LEU A 157 -2.26 3.41 -13.56
CA LEU A 157 -3.65 2.96 -13.74
C LEU A 157 -4.01 1.82 -12.78
N ALA A 158 -3.04 0.95 -12.44
CA ALA A 158 -3.22 -0.19 -11.55
C ALA A 158 -3.29 0.17 -10.04
N ILE A 159 -2.97 1.42 -9.64
CA ILE A 159 -2.95 1.82 -8.22
C ILE A 159 -4.36 1.75 -7.62
N PRO A 160 -4.55 1.00 -6.50
CA PRO A 160 -5.88 0.73 -5.95
C PRO A 160 -6.45 1.86 -5.07
N SER A 161 -5.73 2.98 -4.86
CA SER A 161 -6.23 4.09 -4.02
C SER A 161 -5.53 5.43 -4.31
N PRO A 162 -6.27 6.45 -4.74
CA PRO A 162 -7.61 6.33 -5.28
C PRO A 162 -7.58 5.48 -6.55
N THR A 163 -8.51 4.54 -6.67
CA THR A 163 -8.57 3.70 -7.87
C THR A 163 -9.24 4.43 -9.03
N VAL A 164 -8.84 4.11 -10.26
CA VAL A 164 -9.60 4.48 -11.46
C VAL A 164 -10.80 3.53 -11.58
N ALA A 165 -11.73 3.65 -10.64
CA ALA A 165 -12.92 2.81 -10.54
C ALA A 165 -13.87 3.08 -11.70
N ILE A 166 -14.39 2.00 -12.30
CA ILE A 166 -15.34 2.10 -13.41
C ILE A 166 -16.77 2.08 -12.87
N TYR A 167 -17.51 3.14 -13.18
CA TYR A 167 -18.91 3.37 -12.87
C TYR A 167 -19.76 3.33 -14.15
N PRO A 168 -21.09 3.06 -14.06
CA PRO A 168 -21.98 3.28 -15.17
C PRO A 168 -21.96 4.75 -15.64
N ALA A 169 -21.92 4.99 -16.94
CA ALA A 169 -21.81 6.34 -17.52
C ALA A 169 -22.98 7.26 -17.11
N ASP A 170 -24.18 6.70 -16.94
CA ASP A 170 -25.34 7.45 -16.46
C ASP A 170 -25.20 7.90 -14.99
N ILE A 171 -24.55 7.11 -14.14
CA ILE A 171 -24.19 7.51 -12.77
C ILE A 171 -23.16 8.63 -12.81
N VAL A 172 -22.12 8.50 -13.64
CA VAL A 172 -21.13 9.56 -13.82
C VAL A 172 -21.80 10.86 -14.29
N ALA A 173 -22.69 10.79 -15.27
CA ALA A 173 -23.43 11.95 -15.77
C ALA A 173 -24.34 12.58 -14.70
N LYS A 174 -24.99 11.75 -13.87
CA LYS A 174 -25.86 12.21 -12.76
C LYS A 174 -25.11 13.00 -11.70
N TYR A 175 -23.93 12.52 -11.31
CA TYR A 175 -23.19 13.12 -10.19
C TYR A 175 -22.16 14.17 -10.64
N GLY A 176 -21.61 14.06 -11.86
CA GLY A 176 -20.58 14.97 -12.33
C GLY A 176 -19.39 15.04 -11.36
N ASP A 177 -19.17 16.23 -10.79
CA ASP A 177 -18.06 16.50 -9.86
C ASP A 177 -18.42 16.16 -8.40
N LYS A 178 -19.68 15.84 -8.11
CA LYS A 178 -20.13 15.52 -6.75
C LYS A 178 -19.79 14.08 -6.37
N GLU A 179 -19.70 13.82 -5.07
CA GLU A 179 -19.54 12.48 -4.52
C GLU A 179 -20.71 11.57 -4.89
N VAL A 180 -20.41 10.38 -5.43
CA VAL A 180 -21.41 9.31 -5.64
C VAL A 180 -21.77 8.71 -4.29
N THR A 181 -23.08 8.61 -3.99
CA THR A 181 -23.55 8.16 -2.67
C THR A 181 -24.73 7.20 -2.76
N GLY A 182 -25.02 6.51 -1.65
CA GLY A 182 -26.21 5.69 -1.48
C GLY A 182 -26.28 4.50 -2.45
N ALA A 183 -27.44 4.29 -3.04
CA ALA A 183 -27.71 3.17 -3.95
C ALA A 183 -26.96 3.26 -5.30
N ASP A 184 -26.38 4.41 -5.61
CA ASP A 184 -25.61 4.64 -6.84
C ASP A 184 -24.12 4.25 -6.70
N ILE A 185 -23.71 3.74 -5.56
CA ILE A 185 -22.40 3.06 -5.38
C ILE A 185 -22.48 1.72 -6.11
N ILE A 186 -22.28 1.78 -7.42
CA ILE A 186 -22.44 0.67 -8.36
C ILE A 186 -21.11 0.46 -9.10
N GLY A 187 -20.51 -0.69 -8.89
CA GLY A 187 -19.28 -1.14 -9.56
C GLY A 187 -19.48 -2.49 -10.25
N THR A 188 -18.36 -3.13 -10.59
CA THR A 188 -18.30 -4.44 -11.27
C THR A 188 -17.74 -5.56 -10.38
N GLY A 189 -17.39 -5.25 -9.13
CA GLY A 189 -16.69 -6.16 -8.23
C GLY A 189 -17.50 -7.37 -7.75
N PRO A 190 -16.86 -8.35 -7.08
CA PRO A 190 -17.50 -9.60 -6.64
C PRO A 190 -18.54 -9.41 -5.53
N TYR A 191 -18.55 -8.28 -4.87
CA TYR A 191 -19.54 -7.89 -3.87
C TYR A 191 -20.17 -6.57 -4.24
N LYS A 192 -21.43 -6.34 -3.83
CA LYS A 192 -22.17 -5.10 -3.98
C LYS A 192 -22.54 -4.49 -2.64
N LEU A 193 -22.58 -3.17 -2.54
CA LEU A 193 -22.96 -2.46 -1.32
C LEU A 193 -24.43 -2.70 -0.98
N ASN A 194 -24.72 -3.20 0.22
CA ASN A 194 -26.07 -3.29 0.76
C ASN A 194 -26.39 -2.04 1.56
N ARG A 195 -25.51 -1.70 2.50
CA ARG A 195 -25.72 -0.61 3.44
C ARG A 195 -24.42 -0.05 3.96
N TRP A 196 -24.31 1.24 3.99
CA TRP A 196 -23.29 1.97 4.73
C TRP A 196 -23.93 2.82 5.82
N ARG A 197 -23.51 2.60 7.06
CA ARG A 197 -23.80 3.45 8.21
C ARG A 197 -22.47 3.98 8.74
N PRO A 198 -22.15 5.26 8.47
CA PRO A 198 -20.90 5.84 8.96
C PRO A 198 -20.67 5.54 10.44
N ASP A 199 -19.45 5.25 10.82
CA ASP A 199 -19.01 4.87 12.18
C ASP A 199 -19.66 3.62 12.80
N VAL A 200 -20.52 2.91 12.07
CA VAL A 200 -21.22 1.73 12.56
C VAL A 200 -20.90 0.48 11.76
N SER A 201 -21.13 0.51 10.45
CA SER A 201 -20.90 -0.68 9.62
C SER A 201 -20.98 -0.40 8.12
N ILE A 202 -20.26 -1.21 7.34
CA ILE A 202 -20.40 -1.33 5.90
C ILE A 202 -20.75 -2.78 5.59
N SER A 203 -21.94 -3.02 5.04
CA SER A 203 -22.42 -4.35 4.67
C SER A 203 -22.42 -4.49 3.15
N MET A 204 -21.86 -5.58 2.66
CA MET A 204 -21.79 -5.94 1.25
C MET A 204 -22.31 -7.36 1.06
N SER A 205 -23.07 -7.61 -0.01
CA SER A 205 -23.51 -8.95 -0.39
C SER A 205 -22.81 -9.41 -1.65
N LYS A 206 -22.66 -10.73 -1.75
CA LYS A 206 -22.22 -11.40 -2.96
C LYS A 206 -22.98 -10.90 -4.19
N PHE A 207 -22.26 -10.64 -5.27
CA PHE A 207 -22.85 -10.31 -6.57
C PHE A 207 -22.95 -11.57 -7.42
N PRO A 208 -24.16 -12.16 -7.61
CA PRO A 208 -24.31 -13.45 -8.30
C PRO A 208 -23.88 -13.41 -9.78
N ASP A 209 -24.03 -12.25 -10.43
CA ASP A 209 -23.67 -12.06 -11.84
C ASP A 209 -22.20 -11.64 -12.05
N TYR A 210 -21.36 -11.73 -11.01
CA TYR A 210 -19.94 -11.40 -11.13
C TYR A 210 -19.24 -12.35 -12.11
N VAL A 211 -18.54 -11.78 -13.08
CA VAL A 211 -17.80 -12.53 -14.10
C VAL A 211 -16.36 -12.75 -13.65
N THR A 212 -16.09 -13.90 -13.04
CA THR A 212 -14.74 -14.28 -12.62
C THR A 212 -13.77 -14.32 -13.80
N ASP A 213 -12.54 -13.89 -13.58
CA ASP A 213 -11.49 -13.90 -14.61
C ASP A 213 -10.86 -15.30 -14.75
N THR A 214 -11.30 -16.06 -15.72
CA THR A 214 -10.87 -17.46 -15.95
C THR A 214 -9.47 -17.59 -16.56
N ARG A 215 -8.80 -16.48 -16.92
CA ARG A 215 -7.39 -16.49 -17.37
C ARG A 215 -6.44 -16.87 -16.22
N PHE A 216 -6.90 -16.71 -14.98
CA PHE A 216 -6.15 -17.01 -13.77
C PHE A 216 -6.72 -18.25 -13.08
N LYS A 217 -5.84 -19.03 -12.43
CA LYS A 217 -6.26 -20.23 -11.67
C LYS A 217 -6.82 -19.91 -10.28
N GLY A 218 -6.57 -18.71 -9.77
CA GLY A 218 -6.98 -18.22 -8.46
C GLY A 218 -6.75 -16.71 -8.33
N PRO A 219 -7.02 -16.13 -7.16
CA PRO A 219 -6.73 -14.72 -6.89
C PRO A 219 -5.22 -14.50 -6.91
N THR A 220 -4.81 -13.33 -7.38
CA THR A 220 -3.43 -12.86 -7.31
C THR A 220 -3.42 -11.35 -7.07
N GLY A 221 -2.75 -10.91 -6.01
CA GLY A 221 -2.76 -9.52 -5.61
C GLY A 221 -4.18 -8.95 -5.43
N PHE A 222 -4.51 -7.89 -6.17
CA PHE A 222 -5.85 -7.30 -6.18
C PHE A 222 -6.75 -7.82 -7.30
N GLY A 223 -6.27 -8.75 -8.12
CA GLY A 223 -6.96 -9.30 -9.28
C GLY A 223 -6.98 -10.82 -9.32
N GLY A 224 -6.90 -11.37 -10.52
CA GLY A 224 -6.98 -12.80 -10.78
C GLY A 224 -8.42 -13.33 -10.74
N ALA A 225 -8.55 -14.66 -10.61
CA ALA A 225 -9.86 -15.32 -10.49
C ALA A 225 -10.39 -15.13 -9.05
N ARG A 226 -11.14 -14.06 -8.82
CA ARG A 226 -11.75 -13.76 -7.52
C ARG A 226 -13.13 -14.39 -7.41
N THR A 227 -13.38 -15.11 -6.32
CA THR A 227 -14.67 -15.79 -6.07
C THR A 227 -15.27 -15.31 -4.75
N ALA A 228 -16.49 -14.79 -4.77
CA ALA A 228 -17.22 -14.49 -3.55
C ALA A 228 -17.77 -15.78 -2.95
N CYS A 229 -17.12 -16.29 -1.89
CA CYS A 229 -17.57 -17.49 -1.19
C CYS A 229 -18.64 -17.19 -0.14
N ALA A 230 -18.42 -16.17 0.69
CA ALA A 230 -19.41 -15.72 1.68
C ALA A 230 -20.55 -14.96 1.00
N ASP A 231 -21.76 -15.09 1.54
CA ASP A 231 -22.94 -14.35 1.08
C ASP A 231 -22.85 -12.87 1.43
N GLU A 232 -22.19 -12.57 2.56
CA GLU A 232 -22.10 -11.21 3.11
C GLU A 232 -20.73 -10.97 3.76
N VAL A 233 -20.18 -9.80 3.53
CA VAL A 233 -19.00 -9.27 4.22
C VAL A 233 -19.38 -7.96 4.89
N ASN A 234 -19.14 -7.89 6.20
CA ASN A 234 -19.40 -6.71 7.02
C ASN A 234 -18.10 -6.16 7.57
N PHE A 235 -17.80 -4.91 7.26
CA PHE A 235 -16.73 -4.17 7.89
C PHE A 235 -17.27 -3.33 9.05
N LEU A 236 -16.67 -3.48 10.21
CA LEU A 236 -17.07 -2.86 11.48
C LEU A 236 -15.92 -1.96 11.96
N PRO A 237 -16.10 -0.64 12.04
CA PRO A 237 -15.12 0.23 12.68
C PRO A 237 -15.04 -0.07 14.18
N VAL A 238 -13.87 -0.52 14.62
CA VAL A 238 -13.58 -0.84 16.04
C VAL A 238 -12.23 -0.22 16.38
N PRO A 239 -12.18 1.08 16.72
CA PRO A 239 -10.92 1.80 16.95
C PRO A 239 -10.10 1.23 18.11
N GLU A 240 -10.79 0.76 19.16
CA GLU A 240 -10.14 0.30 20.39
C GLU A 240 -9.49 -1.09 20.22
N GLU A 241 -8.18 -1.18 20.42
CA GLU A 241 -7.40 -2.42 20.30
C GLU A 241 -7.95 -3.54 21.18
N ALA A 242 -8.31 -3.23 22.44
CA ALA A 242 -8.87 -4.21 23.39
C ALA A 242 -10.22 -4.77 22.91
N ALA A 243 -11.06 -3.95 22.28
CA ALA A 243 -12.34 -4.39 21.74
C ALA A 243 -12.15 -5.31 20.53
N ARG A 244 -11.15 -5.05 19.66
CA ARG A 244 -10.82 -5.95 18.54
C ARG A 244 -10.34 -7.32 19.06
N VAL A 245 -9.48 -7.33 20.08
CA VAL A 245 -9.01 -8.56 20.73
C VAL A 245 -10.18 -9.34 21.33
N ALA A 246 -11.00 -8.70 22.16
CA ALA A 246 -12.13 -9.34 22.82
C ALA A 246 -13.14 -9.92 21.81
N GLY A 247 -13.56 -9.14 20.82
CA GLY A 247 -14.53 -9.58 19.82
C GLY A 247 -14.01 -10.72 18.94
N LEU A 248 -12.70 -10.78 18.66
CA LEU A 248 -12.09 -11.91 17.96
C LEU A 248 -12.14 -13.19 18.84
N GLN A 249 -11.86 -13.09 20.15
CA GLN A 249 -11.89 -14.19 21.09
C GLN A 249 -13.32 -14.72 21.32
N THR A 250 -14.30 -13.83 21.50
CA THR A 250 -15.72 -14.21 21.69
C THR A 250 -16.38 -14.72 20.41
N GLY A 251 -15.84 -14.35 19.24
CA GLY A 251 -16.40 -14.71 17.94
C GLY A 251 -17.44 -13.73 17.42
N ASP A 252 -17.45 -12.50 17.95
CA ASP A 252 -18.21 -11.38 17.39
C ASP A 252 -17.58 -10.93 16.07
N PHE A 253 -16.24 -11.11 15.92
CA PHE A 253 -15.50 -10.89 14.69
C PHE A 253 -14.86 -12.19 14.20
N ASP A 254 -14.84 -12.39 12.89
CA ASP A 254 -14.14 -13.48 12.21
C ASP A 254 -12.72 -13.07 11.81
N TYR A 255 -12.52 -11.77 11.67
CA TYR A 255 -11.25 -11.12 11.34
C TYR A 255 -11.11 -9.82 12.15
N ALA A 256 -9.89 -9.53 12.58
CA ALA A 256 -9.53 -8.25 13.18
C ALA A 256 -8.14 -7.79 12.70
N GLU A 257 -8.07 -6.55 12.19
CA GLU A 257 -6.81 -5.94 11.78
C GLU A 257 -6.07 -5.29 12.96
N ALA A 258 -4.77 -5.07 12.79
CA ALA A 258 -3.92 -4.28 13.69
C ALA A 258 -4.11 -4.65 15.17
N LEU A 259 -3.95 -5.92 15.47
CA LEU A 259 -3.98 -6.40 16.86
C LEU A 259 -2.75 -5.88 17.61
N PRO A 260 -2.85 -5.57 18.91
CA PRO A 260 -1.68 -5.17 19.69
C PRO A 260 -0.68 -6.33 19.79
N ILE A 261 0.58 -6.08 19.46
CA ILE A 261 1.66 -7.11 19.53
C ILE A 261 1.74 -7.73 20.93
N THR A 262 1.45 -6.95 21.97
CA THR A 262 1.46 -7.40 23.37
C THR A 262 0.41 -8.46 23.68
N ALA A 263 -0.70 -8.51 22.94
CA ALA A 263 -1.74 -9.52 23.09
C ALA A 263 -1.45 -10.83 22.31
N VAL A 264 -0.52 -10.78 21.34
CA VAL A 264 -0.24 -11.93 20.45
C VAL A 264 0.08 -13.20 21.20
N PRO A 265 0.92 -13.25 22.27
CA PRO A 265 1.22 -14.50 22.97
C PRO A 265 -0.03 -15.17 23.56
N GLN A 266 -0.99 -14.38 24.06
CA GLN A 266 -2.26 -14.89 24.56
C GLN A 266 -3.14 -15.42 23.42
N LEU A 267 -3.20 -14.68 22.31
CA LEU A 267 -4.03 -15.05 21.16
C LEU A 267 -3.53 -16.29 20.43
N GLU A 268 -2.21 -16.46 20.31
CA GLU A 268 -1.58 -17.67 19.74
C GLU A 268 -1.88 -18.94 20.57
N GLY A 269 -2.16 -18.80 21.85
CA GLY A 269 -2.60 -19.89 22.75
C GLY A 269 -4.04 -20.34 22.53
N ASP A 270 -4.87 -19.56 21.85
CA ASP A 270 -6.27 -19.87 21.57
C ASP A 270 -6.41 -20.68 20.27
N LYS A 271 -6.78 -21.96 20.40
CA LYS A 271 -6.94 -22.89 19.26
C LYS A 271 -8.05 -22.47 18.28
N ALA A 272 -8.94 -21.57 18.65
CA ALA A 272 -9.99 -21.03 17.78
C ALA A 272 -9.46 -19.89 16.88
N LEU A 273 -8.24 -19.41 17.12
CA LEU A 273 -7.65 -18.27 16.43
C LEU A 273 -6.42 -18.67 15.61
N LYS A 274 -6.14 -17.87 14.59
CA LYS A 274 -4.92 -17.86 13.82
C LYS A 274 -4.42 -16.43 13.75
N ILE A 275 -3.16 -16.21 14.14
CA ILE A 275 -2.53 -14.88 14.05
C ILE A 275 -1.60 -14.88 12.85
N GLU A 276 -1.82 -13.92 11.96
CA GLU A 276 -1.02 -13.71 10.75
C GLU A 276 -0.18 -12.44 10.92
N ILE A 277 1.04 -12.47 10.40
CA ILE A 277 1.90 -11.28 10.33
C ILE A 277 1.82 -10.71 8.93
N VAL A 278 1.30 -9.50 8.78
CA VAL A 278 1.20 -8.83 7.49
C VAL A 278 2.57 -8.27 7.08
N LYS A 279 3.10 -8.77 5.97
CA LYS A 279 4.39 -8.38 5.39
C LYS A 279 4.26 -8.17 3.88
N PRO A 280 4.69 -7.00 3.36
CA PRO A 280 5.10 -5.78 4.07
C PRO A 280 3.92 -5.01 4.66
N ARG A 281 4.16 -4.17 5.69
CA ARG A 281 3.09 -3.36 6.31
C ARG A 281 3.45 -1.88 6.37
N TRP A 282 4.45 -1.49 7.18
CA TRP A 282 4.84 -0.10 7.36
C TRP A 282 6.35 0.08 7.20
N ALA A 283 6.72 1.14 6.50
CA ALA A 283 8.06 1.70 6.53
C ALA A 283 8.12 2.72 7.66
N ILE A 284 8.78 2.41 8.80
CA ILE A 284 9.01 3.40 9.84
C ILE A 284 10.06 4.40 9.35
N LEU A 285 9.73 5.67 9.43
CA LEU A 285 10.63 6.76 9.10
C LEU A 285 10.27 8.04 9.86
N VAL A 286 11.16 9.01 9.84
CA VAL A 286 10.87 10.37 10.24
C VAL A 286 10.95 11.30 9.03
N GLU A 287 9.98 12.17 8.89
CA GLU A 287 9.98 13.28 7.95
C GLU A 287 10.65 14.49 8.61
N LEU A 288 11.35 15.27 7.83
CA LEU A 288 12.17 16.39 8.26
C LEU A 288 11.64 17.67 7.64
N ASP A 289 11.38 18.70 8.44
CA ASP A 289 11.01 20.02 7.91
C ASP A 289 12.26 20.80 7.49
N HIS A 290 12.51 20.85 6.19
CA HIS A 290 13.64 21.57 5.60
C HIS A 290 13.52 23.11 5.70
N LYS A 291 12.47 23.63 6.34
CA LYS A 291 12.32 25.04 6.69
C LYS A 291 12.78 25.33 8.13
N ASP A 292 12.92 24.29 8.96
CA ASP A 292 13.48 24.44 10.30
C ASP A 292 14.94 24.91 10.22
N PRO A 293 15.38 25.87 11.04
CA PRO A 293 16.73 26.45 10.96
C PRO A 293 17.88 25.45 11.10
N TRP A 294 17.65 24.34 11.82
CA TRP A 294 18.65 23.30 12.04
C TRP A 294 18.51 22.16 11.05
N VAL A 295 17.30 21.65 10.87
CA VAL A 295 16.99 20.55 9.98
C VAL A 295 17.27 20.90 8.50
N SER A 296 17.17 22.18 8.11
CA SER A 296 17.57 22.66 6.76
C SER A 296 19.06 22.40 6.46
N LYS A 297 19.92 22.31 7.50
CA LYS A 297 21.35 22.09 7.35
C LYS A 297 21.67 20.61 7.16
N LYS A 298 22.28 20.23 6.05
CA LYS A 298 22.67 18.85 5.75
C LYS A 298 23.55 18.20 6.83
N PRO A 299 24.57 18.89 7.41
CA PRO A 299 25.34 18.29 8.51
C PRO A 299 24.47 17.93 9.72
N PHE A 300 23.46 18.74 10.04
CA PHE A 300 22.54 18.42 11.15
C PHE A 300 21.70 17.19 10.88
N ARG A 301 21.14 17.03 9.66
CA ARG A 301 20.40 15.83 9.27
C ARG A 301 21.28 14.58 9.31
N LYS A 302 22.54 14.70 8.86
CA LYS A 302 23.53 13.62 8.98
C LYS A 302 23.88 13.27 10.42
N ALA A 303 23.89 14.26 11.33
CA ALA A 303 24.06 14.02 12.75
C ALA A 303 22.86 13.26 13.36
N LEU A 304 21.62 13.60 12.96
CA LEU A 304 20.43 12.85 13.36
C LEU A 304 20.51 11.38 12.94
N GLU A 305 20.93 11.11 11.73
CA GLU A 305 21.09 9.74 11.20
C GLU A 305 22.22 8.99 11.93
N ALA A 306 23.41 9.59 12.06
CA ALA A 306 24.57 8.97 12.71
C ALA A 306 24.39 8.74 14.23
N ALA A 307 23.40 9.40 14.86
CA ALA A 307 23.10 9.27 16.29
C ALA A 307 22.23 8.06 16.64
N ILE A 308 21.58 7.42 15.65
CA ILE A 308 20.55 6.42 15.93
C ILE A 308 21.00 4.99 15.62
N ASN A 309 20.45 4.05 16.38
CA ASN A 309 20.52 2.62 16.12
C ASN A 309 19.13 2.15 15.70
N PRO A 310 18.87 1.96 14.40
CA PRO A 310 17.58 1.51 13.87
C PRO A 310 17.06 0.22 14.50
N GLU A 311 17.91 -0.78 14.77
CA GLU A 311 17.48 -2.03 15.38
C GLU A 311 16.89 -1.83 16.77
N GLN A 312 17.50 -1.00 17.62
CA GLN A 312 16.97 -0.71 18.95
C GLN A 312 15.63 0.05 18.89
N ILE A 313 15.48 0.94 17.91
CA ILE A 313 14.22 1.67 17.68
C ILE A 313 13.11 0.71 17.25
N LEU A 314 13.43 -0.20 16.31
CA LEU A 314 12.50 -1.22 15.84
C LEU A 314 12.11 -2.22 16.94
N GLN A 315 13.08 -2.61 17.79
CA GLN A 315 12.81 -3.41 18.99
C GLN A 315 11.83 -2.70 19.94
N ALA A 316 12.02 -1.41 20.19
CA ALA A 316 11.09 -0.64 21.01
C ALA A 316 9.70 -0.57 20.37
N ALA A 317 9.61 -0.28 19.06
CA ALA A 317 8.36 -0.21 18.32
C ALA A 317 7.59 -1.54 18.31
N SER A 318 8.30 -2.68 18.27
CA SER A 318 7.73 -4.03 18.24
C SER A 318 7.65 -4.71 19.61
N PHE A 319 7.83 -3.97 20.71
CA PHE A 319 7.84 -4.53 22.07
C PHE A 319 8.81 -5.71 22.24
N GLY A 320 9.96 -5.65 21.55
CA GLY A 320 11.01 -6.69 21.58
C GLY A 320 10.76 -7.91 20.68
N ARG A 321 9.65 -7.98 19.96
CA ARG A 321 9.28 -9.11 19.09
C ARG A 321 9.97 -8.99 17.73
N LYS A 322 10.99 -9.81 17.47
CA LYS A 322 11.80 -9.81 16.23
C LYS A 322 10.99 -10.13 14.96
N ASP A 323 9.93 -10.91 15.07
CA ASP A 323 9.08 -11.29 13.92
C ASP A 323 8.31 -10.12 13.34
N TYR A 324 8.18 -9.00 14.09
CA TYR A 324 7.39 -7.84 13.74
C TYR A 324 8.19 -6.66 13.21
N TYR A 325 9.48 -6.84 12.94
CA TYR A 325 10.28 -5.80 12.29
C TYR A 325 11.38 -6.40 11.41
N ARG A 326 11.92 -5.56 10.57
CA ARG A 326 13.12 -5.87 9.76
C ARG A 326 13.99 -4.63 9.63
N VAL A 327 15.27 -4.81 9.92
CA VAL A 327 16.30 -3.78 9.70
C VAL A 327 16.63 -3.78 8.21
N GLN A 328 16.26 -2.71 7.49
CA GLN A 328 16.58 -2.55 6.07
C GLN A 328 16.46 -1.07 5.65
N PRO A 329 17.33 -0.58 4.75
CA PRO A 329 17.49 0.83 4.45
C PRO A 329 16.65 1.34 3.28
N SER A 330 16.10 0.46 2.46
CA SER A 330 15.42 0.85 1.23
C SER A 330 14.04 1.47 1.50
N ILE A 331 13.62 2.39 0.67
CA ILE A 331 12.25 2.92 0.67
C ILE A 331 11.26 1.84 0.27
N PHE A 332 11.62 1.00 -0.71
CA PHE A 332 10.82 -0.17 -1.08
C PHE A 332 11.19 -1.39 -0.24
N PHE A 333 10.22 -2.28 -0.06
CA PHE A 333 10.41 -3.52 0.69
C PHE A 333 11.11 -4.58 -0.16
N PRO A 334 11.87 -5.53 0.43
CA PRO A 334 12.52 -6.61 -0.31
C PRO A 334 11.60 -7.49 -1.15
N GLU A 335 10.31 -7.56 -0.79
CA GLU A 335 9.27 -8.24 -1.57
C GLU A 335 9.02 -7.55 -2.92
N GLN A 336 9.30 -6.26 -3.01
CA GLN A 336 9.14 -5.42 -4.21
C GLN A 336 10.43 -5.39 -5.03
N LYS A 337 10.87 -6.55 -5.50
CA LYS A 337 12.18 -6.78 -6.16
C LYS A 337 12.50 -5.82 -7.31
N GLN A 338 11.46 -5.31 -7.98
CA GLN A 338 11.62 -4.36 -9.07
C GLN A 338 12.23 -3.04 -8.60
N TRP A 339 11.86 -2.56 -7.40
CA TRP A 339 12.22 -1.24 -6.89
C TRP A 339 13.13 -1.27 -5.65
N TYR A 340 13.37 -2.45 -5.09
CA TYR A 340 14.26 -2.56 -3.94
C TYR A 340 15.69 -2.15 -4.29
N SER A 341 16.29 -1.26 -3.49
CA SER A 341 17.65 -0.77 -3.66
C SER A 341 18.24 -0.34 -2.33
N GLU A 342 19.48 -0.72 -2.07
CA GLU A 342 20.26 -0.29 -0.90
C GLU A 342 21.33 0.75 -1.27
N ALA A 343 21.22 1.37 -2.46
CA ALA A 343 22.17 2.39 -2.91
C ALA A 343 22.26 3.53 -1.88
N GLY A 344 23.49 3.93 -1.53
CA GLY A 344 23.78 5.02 -0.60
C GLY A 344 23.69 4.66 0.89
N ALA A 345 23.27 3.45 1.26
CA ALA A 345 22.96 3.07 2.64
C ALA A 345 24.16 2.62 3.49
N GLN A 346 25.39 2.98 3.13
CA GLN A 346 26.61 2.50 3.83
C GLN A 346 26.68 2.94 5.31
N ALA A 347 26.10 4.09 5.63
CA ALA A 347 26.04 4.61 7.01
C ALA A 347 24.84 4.09 7.82
N TYR A 348 23.89 3.44 7.15
CA TYR A 348 22.69 2.92 7.82
C TYR A 348 23.02 1.92 8.92
N ASN A 349 22.36 2.06 10.08
CA ASN A 349 22.53 1.20 11.26
C ASN A 349 23.98 1.15 11.79
N ALA A 350 24.75 2.23 11.61
CA ALA A 350 26.14 2.35 12.05
C ALA A 350 26.33 3.61 12.92
N PRO A 351 25.70 3.69 14.13
CA PRO A 351 25.79 4.85 14.97
C PRO A 351 27.24 5.17 15.37
N ASN A 352 27.63 6.46 15.30
CA ASN A 352 28.99 6.90 15.55
C ASN A 352 29.03 8.26 16.28
N ALA A 353 29.39 8.23 17.57
CA ALA A 353 29.38 9.41 18.43
C ALA A 353 30.39 10.48 18.01
N ASP A 354 31.56 10.12 17.48
CA ASP A 354 32.56 11.09 17.03
C ASP A 354 32.10 11.80 15.75
N THR A 355 31.48 11.04 14.84
CA THR A 355 30.83 11.58 13.65
C THR A 355 29.71 12.57 14.03
N VAL A 356 28.87 12.23 15.02
CA VAL A 356 27.81 13.12 15.50
C VAL A 356 28.39 14.43 16.02
N LYS A 357 29.40 14.39 16.92
CA LYS A 357 30.05 15.60 17.45
C LYS A 357 30.60 16.49 16.35
N LYS A 358 31.30 15.90 15.38
CA LYS A 358 31.86 16.64 14.23
C LYS A 358 30.75 17.31 13.43
N LEU A 359 29.68 16.60 13.09
CA LEU A 359 28.59 17.10 12.28
C LEU A 359 27.75 18.18 12.97
N LEU A 360 27.53 18.06 14.30
CA LEU A 360 26.87 19.10 15.08
C LEU A 360 27.69 20.39 15.14
N ALA A 361 29.02 20.27 15.31
CA ALA A 361 29.93 21.41 15.25
C ALA A 361 29.94 22.08 13.87
N GLU A 362 29.96 21.28 12.79
CA GLU A 362 29.87 21.76 11.40
C GLU A 362 28.54 22.49 11.13
N ALA A 363 27.43 21.98 11.70
CA ALA A 363 26.13 22.63 11.64
C ALA A 363 26.06 23.92 12.47
N GLY A 364 26.99 24.13 13.40
CA GLY A 364 26.96 25.22 14.38
C GLY A 364 25.87 25.05 15.44
N TYR A 365 25.48 23.81 15.76
CA TYR A 365 24.41 23.52 16.71
C TYR A 365 24.91 23.61 18.15
N ASN A 366 24.19 24.35 19.01
CA ASN A 366 24.58 24.62 20.39
C ASN A 366 23.52 24.17 21.42
N GLY A 367 22.62 23.25 21.04
CA GLY A 367 21.63 22.68 21.95
C GLY A 367 20.25 23.35 21.90
N GLU A 368 19.97 24.11 20.87
CA GLU A 368 18.63 24.66 20.64
C GLU A 368 17.57 23.55 20.51
N PRO A 369 16.36 23.76 21.04
CA PRO A 369 15.34 22.74 21.04
C PRO A 369 14.77 22.52 19.64
N ILE A 370 14.63 21.25 19.25
CA ILE A 370 13.97 20.79 18.02
C ILE A 370 12.63 20.17 18.37
N THR A 371 11.55 20.67 17.84
CA THR A 371 10.22 20.09 18.04
C THR A 371 10.08 18.78 17.28
N PHE A 372 9.77 17.70 18.00
CA PHE A 372 9.53 16.38 17.45
C PHE A 372 8.08 15.97 17.69
N ILE A 373 7.24 16.00 16.64
CA ILE A 373 5.82 15.68 16.74
C ILE A 373 5.55 14.20 16.53
N THR A 374 4.63 13.64 17.33
CA THR A 374 4.22 12.23 17.29
C THR A 374 2.80 12.05 17.82
N ASN A 375 2.28 10.82 17.76
CA ASN A 375 0.97 10.45 18.28
C ASN A 375 1.01 9.18 19.11
N GLN A 376 -0.07 8.92 19.86
CA GLN A 376 -0.29 7.69 20.62
C GLN A 376 -1.37 6.78 20.06
N ASN A 377 -2.04 7.17 18.97
CA ASN A 377 -3.05 6.35 18.31
C ASN A 377 -2.44 5.07 17.73
N TYR A 378 -1.17 5.14 17.36
CA TYR A 378 -0.36 4.01 16.94
C TYR A 378 0.75 3.77 17.97
N SER A 379 0.59 2.74 18.80
CA SER A 379 1.52 2.44 19.90
C SER A 379 2.96 2.28 19.43
N TRP A 380 3.18 1.69 18.26
CA TRP A 380 4.50 1.53 17.65
C TRP A 380 5.15 2.87 17.25
N MET A 381 4.36 3.85 16.76
CA MET A 381 4.89 5.19 16.45
C MET A 381 5.38 5.88 17.70
N PHE A 382 4.59 5.85 18.77
CA PHE A 382 4.97 6.45 20.04
C PHE A 382 6.23 5.80 20.62
N LYS A 383 6.32 4.47 20.62
CA LYS A 383 7.50 3.74 21.11
C LYS A 383 8.75 4.04 20.28
N ALA A 384 8.62 4.10 18.95
CA ALA A 384 9.71 4.51 18.06
C ALA A 384 10.17 5.94 18.39
N SER A 385 9.23 6.88 18.56
CA SER A 385 9.54 8.28 18.92
C SER A 385 10.27 8.42 20.24
N GLN A 386 9.86 7.67 21.27
CA GLN A 386 10.53 7.64 22.57
C GLN A 386 11.98 7.16 22.45
N ALA A 387 12.21 6.08 21.69
CA ALA A 387 13.54 5.52 21.46
C ALA A 387 14.44 6.47 20.65
N LEU A 388 13.89 7.09 19.60
CA LEU A 388 14.58 8.10 18.79
C LEU A 388 14.98 9.30 19.66
N ALA A 389 14.04 9.89 20.41
CA ALA A 389 14.29 11.04 21.25
C ALA A 389 15.38 10.75 22.29
N ALA A 390 15.34 9.58 22.93
CA ALA A 390 16.36 9.17 23.90
C ALA A 390 17.76 9.06 23.28
N GLN A 391 17.87 8.49 22.05
CA GLN A 391 19.16 8.37 21.37
C GLN A 391 19.70 9.73 20.92
N TRP A 392 18.87 10.61 20.36
CA TRP A 392 19.25 11.97 20.01
C TRP A 392 19.66 12.81 21.21
N GLN A 393 18.89 12.76 22.30
CA GLN A 393 19.25 13.48 23.54
C GLN A 393 20.58 12.98 24.12
N LYS A 394 20.82 11.65 24.14
CA LYS A 394 22.11 11.07 24.52
C LYS A 394 23.27 11.56 23.65
N ALA A 395 23.00 11.82 22.38
CA ALA A 395 23.97 12.33 21.42
C ALA A 395 24.17 13.85 21.48
N GLY A 396 23.49 14.56 22.39
CA GLY A 396 23.57 16.01 22.56
C GLY A 396 22.62 16.82 21.68
N ILE A 397 21.63 16.18 21.05
CA ILE A 397 20.61 16.84 20.25
C ILE A 397 19.36 17.05 21.12
N ASN A 398 19.00 18.30 21.39
CA ASN A 398 17.90 18.68 22.27
C ASN A 398 16.55 18.56 21.56
N VAL A 399 16.01 17.36 21.45
CA VAL A 399 14.67 17.15 20.89
C VAL A 399 13.60 17.24 21.96
N LYS A 400 12.49 17.92 21.64
CA LYS A 400 11.29 18.02 22.48
C LYS A 400 10.16 17.25 21.83
N LEU A 401 9.79 16.13 22.45
CA LEU A 401 8.70 15.29 21.98
C LEU A 401 7.35 15.93 22.32
N GLU A 402 6.55 16.22 21.30
CA GLU A 402 5.19 16.74 21.44
C GLU A 402 4.18 15.68 20.96
N LEU A 403 3.29 15.31 21.89
CA LEU A 403 2.29 14.28 21.70
C LEU A 403 0.94 14.89 21.34
N MET A 404 0.29 14.36 20.31
CA MET A 404 -1.05 14.76 19.88
C MET A 404 -1.82 13.55 19.31
N ASP A 405 -3.08 13.75 18.88
CA ASP A 405 -3.80 12.75 18.10
C ASP A 405 -3.32 12.73 16.63
N TRP A 406 -3.50 11.61 15.96
CA TRP A 406 -3.03 11.42 14.58
C TRP A 406 -3.59 12.44 13.58
N PRO A 407 -4.91 12.74 13.53
CA PRO A 407 -5.43 13.78 12.65
C PRO A 407 -4.79 15.16 12.88
N SER A 408 -4.60 15.55 14.14
CA SER A 408 -3.94 16.81 14.51
C SER A 408 -2.48 16.83 14.09
N GLN A 409 -1.77 15.70 14.23
CA GLN A 409 -0.37 15.59 13.80
C GLN A 409 -0.25 15.79 12.28
N ILE A 410 -1.06 15.11 11.48
CA ILE A 410 -1.06 15.26 10.01
C ILE A 410 -1.38 16.69 9.60
N LYS A 411 -2.41 17.28 10.20
CA LYS A 411 -2.78 18.68 9.94
C LYS A 411 -1.64 19.63 10.26
N ARG A 412 -1.03 19.49 11.44
CA ARG A 412 0.10 20.34 11.85
C ARG A 412 1.30 20.18 10.92
N ALA A 413 1.63 18.95 10.55
CA ALA A 413 2.74 18.67 9.63
C ALA A 413 2.55 19.35 8.27
N GLN A 414 1.32 19.43 7.76
CA GLN A 414 1.03 20.00 6.44
C GLN A 414 0.83 21.53 6.45
N GLU A 415 0.25 22.08 7.53
CA GLU A 415 -0.18 23.48 7.56
C GLU A 415 0.79 24.41 8.30
N LYS A 416 1.65 23.87 9.17
CA LYS A 416 2.52 24.68 10.03
C LYS A 416 3.99 24.34 9.84
N ALA A 417 4.85 25.34 9.90
CA ALA A 417 6.30 25.20 9.89
C ALA A 417 6.87 25.49 11.31
N ASP A 418 6.29 24.84 12.33
CA ASP A 418 6.65 25.01 13.75
C ASP A 418 7.17 23.70 14.38
N TRP A 419 7.63 22.79 13.55
CA TRP A 419 8.22 21.51 13.93
C TRP A 419 9.48 21.26 13.10
N GLY A 420 10.38 20.40 13.59
CA GLY A 420 11.58 20.00 12.86
C GLY A 420 11.54 18.53 12.43
N ILE A 421 10.92 17.68 13.26
CA ILE A 421 10.89 16.22 13.06
C ILE A 421 9.46 15.73 13.24
N ASN A 422 9.00 14.87 12.31
CA ASN A 422 7.68 14.25 12.31
C ASN A 422 7.80 12.72 12.23
N GLN A 423 7.33 12.00 13.27
CA GLN A 423 7.27 10.54 13.23
C GLN A 423 6.14 10.06 12.33
N THR A 424 6.43 9.18 11.40
CA THR A 424 5.40 8.61 10.52
C THR A 424 5.72 7.19 10.08
N GLY A 425 4.79 6.59 9.37
CA GLY A 425 4.99 5.33 8.65
C GLY A 425 4.38 5.41 7.25
N TRP A 426 5.17 5.03 6.26
CA TRP A 426 4.65 4.90 4.91
C TRP A 426 4.13 3.49 4.66
N SER A 427 2.93 3.38 4.10
CA SER A 427 2.45 2.13 3.51
C SER A 427 3.33 1.73 2.33
N PRO A 428 3.40 0.44 1.96
CA PRO A 428 4.14 0.02 0.78
C PRO A 428 3.74 0.84 -0.44
N ARG A 429 4.71 1.37 -1.15
CA ARG A 429 4.50 2.06 -2.43
C ARG A 429 4.49 1.01 -3.53
N LEU A 430 3.58 1.09 -4.47
CA LEU A 430 3.48 0.12 -5.57
C LEU A 430 4.33 0.52 -6.77
N ASP A 431 4.56 1.83 -6.92
CA ASP A 431 5.41 2.41 -7.97
C ASP A 431 6.17 3.63 -7.40
N PRO A 432 7.40 3.93 -7.85
CA PRO A 432 8.17 5.10 -7.45
C PRO A 432 7.44 6.43 -7.57
N PHE A 433 6.51 6.54 -8.52
CA PHE A 433 5.66 7.72 -8.65
C PHE A 433 4.99 8.11 -7.32
N GLN A 434 4.59 7.14 -6.49
CA GLN A 434 3.95 7.42 -5.21
C GLN A 434 4.86 8.07 -4.17
N THR A 435 6.17 8.17 -4.44
CA THR A 435 7.13 8.87 -3.59
C THR A 435 7.33 10.34 -3.98
N LEU A 436 6.85 10.75 -5.16
CA LEU A 436 7.04 12.12 -5.67
C LEU A 436 6.55 13.18 -4.69
N SER A 437 5.37 12.97 -4.09
CA SER A 437 4.79 13.93 -3.15
C SER A 437 5.68 14.22 -1.94
N SER A 438 6.61 13.33 -1.60
CA SER A 438 7.51 13.47 -0.46
C SER A 438 8.94 13.83 -0.82
N LEU A 439 9.32 13.76 -2.11
CA LEU A 439 10.71 13.98 -2.56
C LEU A 439 10.84 15.07 -3.63
N GLN A 440 9.75 15.46 -4.29
CA GLN A 440 9.77 16.46 -5.35
C GLN A 440 9.66 17.88 -4.81
N CYS A 441 10.43 18.80 -5.39
CA CYS A 441 10.39 20.23 -5.05
C CYS A 441 8.96 20.81 -5.14
N GLY A 442 8.60 21.63 -4.17
CA GLY A 442 7.33 22.37 -4.16
C GLY A 442 6.10 21.56 -3.76
N THR A 443 6.24 20.27 -3.49
CA THR A 443 5.13 19.46 -2.96
C THR A 443 4.95 19.67 -1.45
N VAL A 444 3.71 19.57 -0.97
CA VAL A 444 3.39 19.80 0.45
C VAL A 444 4.13 18.82 1.36
N SER A 445 4.13 17.53 1.01
CA SER A 445 4.74 16.48 1.82
C SER A 445 6.26 16.37 1.67
N ALA A 446 6.90 17.21 0.85
CA ALA A 446 8.35 17.36 0.83
C ALA A 446 8.86 18.32 1.91
N PHE A 447 7.96 19.00 2.62
CA PHE A 447 8.27 19.88 3.77
C PHE A 447 9.44 20.84 3.51
N GLY A 448 9.43 21.48 2.33
CA GLY A 448 10.47 22.42 1.94
C GLY A 448 11.74 21.80 1.34
N TYR A 449 11.84 20.47 1.28
CA TYR A 449 12.93 19.81 0.56
C TYR A 449 12.90 20.13 -0.92
N CYS A 450 14.09 20.43 -1.47
CA CYS A 450 14.28 20.65 -2.90
C CYS A 450 15.74 20.39 -3.28
N ASN A 451 15.95 19.46 -4.22
CA ASN A 451 17.27 19.10 -4.72
C ASN A 451 17.20 18.82 -6.23
N GLN A 452 17.99 19.55 -7.05
CA GLN A 452 17.97 19.44 -8.51
C GLN A 452 18.41 18.07 -9.02
N ALA A 453 19.34 17.39 -8.35
CA ALA A 453 19.75 16.04 -8.72
C ALA A 453 18.59 15.05 -8.47
N MET A 454 17.87 15.23 -7.36
CA MET A 454 16.64 14.46 -7.05
C MET A 454 15.58 14.67 -8.14
N GLU A 455 15.31 15.92 -8.55
CA GLU A 455 14.35 16.21 -9.63
C GLU A 455 14.73 15.51 -10.93
N GLY A 456 16.02 15.53 -11.31
CA GLY A 456 16.52 14.84 -12.50
C GLY A 456 16.36 13.32 -12.43
N ALA A 457 16.66 12.70 -11.28
CA ALA A 457 16.50 11.27 -11.07
C ALA A 457 15.01 10.87 -11.07
N LEU A 458 14.15 11.63 -10.37
CA LEU A 458 12.70 11.40 -10.35
C LEU A 458 12.06 11.56 -11.74
N ALA A 459 12.54 12.50 -12.56
CA ALA A 459 12.07 12.67 -13.92
C ALA A 459 12.36 11.42 -14.78
N LYS A 460 13.56 10.83 -14.66
CA LYS A 460 13.92 9.58 -15.35
C LYS A 460 13.04 8.41 -14.88
N VAL A 461 12.87 8.25 -13.56
CA VAL A 461 12.02 7.19 -12.97
C VAL A 461 10.58 7.27 -13.48
N ASN A 462 10.07 8.48 -13.70
CA ASN A 462 8.68 8.73 -14.13
C ASN A 462 8.54 8.98 -15.63
N SER A 463 9.57 8.67 -16.43
CA SER A 463 9.50 8.70 -17.89
C SER A 463 9.11 7.32 -18.45
N GLY A 464 8.88 7.25 -19.75
CA GLY A 464 8.62 6.01 -20.47
C GLY A 464 9.84 5.14 -20.74
N LEU A 465 10.93 5.33 -20.02
CA LEU A 465 12.12 4.49 -20.12
C LEU A 465 11.79 3.01 -19.82
N PRO A 466 12.54 2.06 -20.39
CA PRO A 466 12.45 0.65 -20.03
C PRO A 466 12.61 0.44 -18.52
N ASP A 467 11.93 -0.57 -17.97
CA ASP A 467 11.90 -0.84 -16.52
C ASP A 467 13.30 -0.98 -15.90
N ASP A 468 14.26 -1.59 -16.60
CA ASP A 468 15.64 -1.69 -16.12
C ASP A 468 16.34 -0.35 -15.99
N GLU A 469 16.05 0.60 -16.89
CA GLU A 469 16.61 1.97 -16.81
C GLU A 469 15.88 2.78 -15.72
N ARG A 470 14.57 2.62 -15.58
CA ARG A 470 13.81 3.21 -14.47
C ARG A 470 14.32 2.68 -13.12
N LYS A 471 14.65 1.38 -13.03
CA LYS A 471 15.24 0.78 -11.84
C LYS A 471 16.63 1.37 -11.50
N LYS A 472 17.48 1.61 -12.50
CA LYS A 472 18.75 2.32 -12.30
C LYS A 472 18.53 3.74 -11.81
N ALA A 473 17.60 4.47 -12.42
CA ALA A 473 17.25 5.82 -12.00
C ALA A 473 16.66 5.84 -10.57
N TRP A 474 15.91 4.79 -10.18
CA TRP A 474 15.46 4.65 -8.79
C TRP A 474 16.62 4.42 -7.81
N ALA A 475 17.64 3.67 -8.20
CA ALA A 475 18.85 3.53 -7.38
C ALA A 475 19.57 4.87 -7.20
N GLU A 476 19.58 5.76 -8.23
CA GLU A 476 20.07 7.14 -8.10
C GLU A 476 19.24 7.93 -7.07
N VAL A 477 17.89 7.81 -7.11
CA VAL A 477 17.00 8.43 -6.10
C VAL A 477 17.35 7.94 -4.70
N GLN A 478 17.48 6.62 -4.53
CA GLN A 478 17.81 6.01 -3.25
C GLN A 478 19.18 6.48 -2.72
N GLN A 479 20.18 6.61 -3.59
CA GLN A 479 21.49 7.19 -3.26
C GLN A 479 21.35 8.62 -2.74
N ILE A 480 20.58 9.47 -3.45
CA ILE A 480 20.37 10.88 -3.05
C ILE A 480 19.61 10.95 -1.72
N VAL A 481 18.63 10.06 -1.49
CA VAL A 481 17.92 9.99 -0.20
C VAL A 481 18.91 9.78 0.95
N TRP A 482 19.86 8.87 0.81
CA TRP A 482 20.89 8.62 1.83
C TRP A 482 21.94 9.72 1.90
N ASP A 483 22.28 10.35 0.79
CA ASP A 483 23.25 11.44 0.78
C ASP A 483 22.70 12.71 1.42
N ASP A 484 21.44 13.03 1.17
CA ASP A 484 20.85 14.32 1.53
C ASP A 484 19.81 14.27 2.67
N LEU A 485 19.30 13.08 2.96
CA LEU A 485 18.35 12.79 4.03
C LEU A 485 17.12 13.73 4.02
N PRO A 486 16.30 13.70 2.95
CA PRO A 486 14.98 14.35 3.01
C PRO A 486 14.07 13.72 4.05
N VAL A 487 14.25 12.43 4.30
CA VAL A 487 13.64 11.61 5.35
C VAL A 487 14.70 10.69 5.94
N ILE A 488 14.54 10.24 7.19
CA ILE A 488 15.41 9.21 7.79
C ILE A 488 14.61 7.91 7.89
N ARG A 489 15.04 6.89 7.12
CA ARG A 489 14.46 5.55 7.12
C ARG A 489 14.96 4.76 8.32
N ILE A 490 14.03 4.19 9.13
CA ILE A 490 14.37 3.40 10.32
C ILE A 490 14.34 1.90 10.01
N GLY A 491 13.33 1.42 9.30
CA GLY A 491 13.19 0.02 8.96
C GLY A 491 11.73 -0.38 8.74
N ASP A 492 11.48 -1.67 8.55
CA ASP A 492 10.13 -2.20 8.36
C ASP A 492 9.50 -2.55 9.70
N TYR A 493 8.21 -2.30 9.80
CA TYR A 493 7.37 -2.77 10.89
C TYR A 493 6.19 -3.56 10.34
N PHE A 494 5.87 -4.67 10.98
CA PHE A 494 4.81 -5.58 10.60
C PHE A 494 3.72 -5.59 11.66
N GLU A 495 2.47 -5.75 11.23
CA GLU A 495 1.32 -5.80 12.14
C GLU A 495 0.70 -7.17 12.20
N PRO A 496 0.27 -7.63 13.39
CA PRO A 496 -0.55 -8.82 13.50
C PRO A 496 -1.99 -8.55 13.07
N GLU A 497 -2.53 -9.48 12.30
CA GLU A 497 -3.96 -9.64 12.05
C GLU A 497 -4.42 -10.95 12.66
N GLY A 498 -5.67 -11.01 13.09
CA GLY A 498 -6.25 -12.22 13.65
C GLY A 498 -7.43 -12.70 12.83
N THR A 499 -7.48 -14.01 12.61
CA THR A 499 -8.65 -14.68 12.04
C THR A 499 -9.14 -15.79 12.97
N ARG A 500 -10.43 -16.06 12.94
CA ARG A 500 -10.93 -17.31 13.52
C ARG A 500 -10.60 -18.47 12.60
N THR A 501 -10.35 -19.65 13.18
CA THR A 501 -10.05 -20.88 12.41
C THR A 501 -11.23 -21.36 11.55
N THR A 502 -12.42 -20.80 11.76
CA THR A 502 -13.60 -20.98 10.90
C THR A 502 -13.51 -20.22 9.58
N LEU A 503 -12.62 -19.23 9.48
CA LEU A 503 -12.35 -18.48 8.24
C LEU A 503 -11.25 -19.21 7.45
N LYS A 504 -11.61 -19.91 6.38
CA LYS A 504 -10.71 -20.74 5.58
C LYS A 504 -10.25 -20.00 4.33
N GLY A 505 -9.00 -20.19 3.93
CA GLY A 505 -8.42 -19.62 2.70
C GLY A 505 -7.96 -18.18 2.83
N TYR A 506 -8.05 -17.55 4.01
CA TYR A 506 -7.52 -16.20 4.20
C TYR A 506 -5.99 -16.18 4.12
N ILE A 507 -5.48 -15.26 3.29
CA ILE A 507 -4.05 -14.98 3.13
C ILE A 507 -3.86 -13.46 3.17
N PRO A 508 -3.05 -12.92 4.10
CA PRO A 508 -2.74 -11.50 4.15
C PRO A 508 -2.06 -11.04 2.85
N PHE A 509 -2.43 -9.87 2.38
CA PHE A 509 -1.75 -9.25 1.26
C PHE A 509 -1.78 -7.73 1.38
N TYR A 510 -0.61 -7.11 1.27
CA TYR A 510 -0.50 -5.66 1.33
C TYR A 510 -1.09 -5.12 2.66
N VAL A 511 -1.74 -3.97 2.65
CA VAL A 511 -2.40 -3.36 3.82
C VAL A 511 -3.93 -3.53 3.75
N THR A 512 -4.41 -4.59 3.11
CA THR A 512 -5.84 -4.75 2.79
C THR A 512 -6.26 -6.19 2.94
N PRO A 513 -7.24 -6.52 3.80
CA PRO A 513 -7.79 -7.87 3.89
C PRO A 513 -8.51 -8.23 2.59
N ARG A 514 -8.42 -9.50 2.18
CA ARG A 514 -9.06 -10.03 0.96
C ARG A 514 -9.92 -11.23 1.35
N PHE A 515 -11.26 -11.09 1.19
CA PHE A 515 -12.22 -12.15 1.53
C PHE A 515 -12.87 -12.82 0.30
N TRP A 516 -12.34 -12.59 -0.90
CA TRP A 516 -12.65 -13.48 -2.02
C TRP A 516 -11.81 -14.77 -1.88
N ASP A 517 -12.39 -15.88 -2.35
CA ASP A 517 -11.85 -17.24 -2.14
C ASP A 517 -11.67 -17.61 -0.66
N VAL A 518 -12.40 -16.92 0.24
CA VAL A 518 -12.39 -17.15 1.66
C VAL A 518 -13.76 -17.66 2.10
N SER A 519 -13.76 -18.83 2.72
CA SER A 519 -14.99 -19.49 3.22
C SER A 519 -15.18 -19.26 4.70
N GLN A 520 -16.45 -19.02 5.12
CA GLN A 520 -16.84 -19.02 6.51
C GLN A 520 -17.53 -20.35 6.85
N THR A 521 -16.89 -21.16 7.71
CA THR A 521 -17.42 -22.50 8.08
C THR A 521 -18.29 -22.49 9.33
N LYS A 522 -18.47 -21.34 9.99
CA LYS A 522 -19.41 -21.16 11.10
C LYS A 522 -20.83 -21.21 10.56
N LYS A 523 -21.65 -22.13 11.08
CA LYS A 523 -23.05 -22.25 10.71
C LYS A 523 -23.93 -21.25 11.46
#